data_5c58aa33a53ad4ef5ceaf46f81a520a6
#
_entry.id   5c58aa33a53ad4ef5ceaf46f81a520a6
#
_cell.length_a   1.000
_cell.length_b   1.000
_cell.length_c   1.000
_cell.angle_alpha   90.00
_cell.angle_beta   90.00
_cell.angle_gamma   90.00
#
_symmetry.space_group_name_H-M   'P 1'
#
loop_
_entity.id
_entity.type
_entity.pdbx_description
1 polymer ?
#
loop_
_entity_poly.entity_id
_entity_poly.type
_entity_poly.pdbx_seq_one_letter_code
_entity_poly.pdbx_strand_id
1 'polypeptide(L)'
;MPIHVLEEANRCLQCKNPQCRKGCPISTNIPEMIRLFKENELETAAAMLFANNPLSVVCSLVCNHGKQCEGHCVRGIKGSPVHISSIENYISDSCFERIKVKMAEPNGMKAAVIGAGPAGITIAILLASKGYKITIFESRDKIGGIMRYGIPEFRLPHSILDRYYTKMREMGILFRPNFTIGGNITLEDLFRDGYRSIFIGTGAWRPRRMLIPGETFGNVHYAINYLNNPESVDLGQSVAIFGSGNSAMDVARTAIRQGVKNVTVYERRDKVTASPDEFEFAKLDGVQFEFHETATAIKDDGVMLSETEVQEDGKVVTKPGTEHFVPCDSVVIAVSQVPKHRLVEHNSGLKLNERGTLATDAEGETTMPGVFASGDVVTGAKTVVDAVHVSKMIAEEMDQYMQAHKDDVNA
;
A
#
# COMPACT_ATOMS: atom_id res chain seq x y z
N MET A 1 -5.16 28.87 9.92
CA MET A 1 -4.01 28.20 9.28
C MET A 1 -2.95 27.99 10.34
N PRO A 2 -2.42 26.79 10.57
CA PRO A 2 -1.36 26.57 11.55
C PRO A 2 -0.11 27.36 11.14
N ILE A 3 0.42 28.18 12.03
CA ILE A 3 1.56 29.08 11.75
C ILE A 3 2.75 28.27 11.24
N HIS A 4 3.05 27.14 11.86
CA HIS A 4 4.20 26.30 11.47
C HIS A 4 4.11 25.70 10.06
N VAL A 5 2.90 25.38 9.53
CA VAL A 5 2.76 24.89 8.15
C VAL A 5 2.99 26.00 7.14
N LEU A 6 2.59 27.23 7.44
CA LEU A 6 2.86 28.39 6.61
C LEU A 6 4.35 28.77 6.63
N GLU A 7 4.99 28.72 7.81
CA GLU A 7 6.43 28.93 7.94
C GLU A 7 7.21 27.91 7.12
N GLU A 8 6.80 26.64 7.18
CA GLU A 8 7.39 25.58 6.38
C GLU A 8 7.21 25.80 4.87
N ALA A 9 6.03 26.23 4.44
CA ALA A 9 5.74 26.57 3.05
C ALA A 9 6.61 27.75 2.56
N ASN A 10 6.91 28.73 3.43
CA ASN A 10 7.78 29.85 3.11
C ASN A 10 9.25 29.47 2.90
N ARG A 11 9.68 28.31 3.37
CA ARG A 11 11.03 27.78 3.12
C ARG A 11 11.21 27.29 1.68
N CYS A 12 10.13 27.07 0.93
CA CYS A 12 10.18 26.58 -0.44
C CYS A 12 10.77 27.63 -1.38
N LEU A 13 11.78 27.25 -2.15
CA LEU A 13 12.48 28.14 -3.09
C LEU A 13 11.78 28.29 -4.45
N GLN A 14 10.62 27.66 -4.67
CA GLN A 14 9.89 27.70 -5.95
C GLN A 14 10.79 27.39 -7.16
N CYS A 15 11.53 26.28 -7.09
CA CYS A 15 12.55 25.90 -8.06
C CYS A 15 11.98 25.78 -9.49
N LYS A 16 12.64 26.35 -10.50
CA LYS A 16 12.28 26.17 -11.93
C LYS A 16 12.39 24.71 -12.39
N ASN A 17 13.33 23.95 -11.82
CA ASN A 17 13.51 22.51 -12.07
C ASN A 17 13.40 21.75 -10.73
N PRO A 18 12.17 21.52 -10.24
CA PRO A 18 11.92 21.00 -8.90
C PRO A 18 12.31 19.52 -8.77
N GLN A 19 13.41 19.25 -8.04
CA GLN A 19 13.88 17.89 -7.81
C GLN A 19 12.89 17.10 -6.94
N CYS A 20 12.18 17.76 -6.01
CA CYS A 20 11.10 17.16 -5.22
C CYS A 20 9.99 16.56 -6.09
N ARG A 21 9.60 17.22 -7.20
CA ARG A 21 8.65 16.68 -8.18
C ARG A 21 9.20 15.43 -8.86
N LYS A 22 10.49 15.42 -9.23
CA LYS A 22 11.12 14.25 -9.86
C LYS A 22 11.25 13.08 -8.90
N GLY A 23 11.44 13.35 -7.61
CA GLY A 23 11.49 12.32 -6.57
C GLY A 23 10.11 11.79 -6.16
N CYS A 24 9.01 12.43 -6.60
CA CYS A 24 7.66 11.97 -6.36
C CYS A 24 7.26 10.93 -7.43
N PRO A 25 6.88 9.68 -7.07
CA PRO A 25 6.50 8.66 -8.05
C PRO A 25 5.37 9.08 -9.01
N ILE A 26 4.47 9.94 -8.55
CA ILE A 26 3.34 10.48 -9.34
C ILE A 26 3.58 11.91 -9.84
N SER A 27 4.81 12.41 -9.73
CA SER A 27 5.22 13.71 -10.24
C SER A 27 4.34 14.88 -9.78
N THR A 28 3.90 14.88 -8.52
CA THR A 28 3.09 15.97 -7.92
C THR A 28 3.75 17.32 -8.15
N ASN A 29 2.99 18.32 -8.61
CA ASN A 29 3.49 19.67 -8.82
C ASN A 29 3.64 20.43 -7.50
N ILE A 30 4.63 20.01 -6.70
CA ILE A 30 4.87 20.48 -5.33
C ILE A 30 5.09 22.00 -5.25
N PRO A 31 5.90 22.65 -6.11
CA PRO A 31 6.03 24.11 -6.07
C PRO A 31 4.69 24.82 -6.27
N GLU A 32 3.88 24.37 -7.22
CA GLU A 32 2.57 24.97 -7.48
C GLU A 32 1.60 24.76 -6.31
N MET A 33 1.57 23.55 -5.72
CA MET A 33 0.82 23.27 -4.51
C MET A 33 1.16 24.26 -3.39
N ILE A 34 2.47 24.50 -3.15
CA ILE A 34 2.95 25.40 -2.10
C ILE A 34 2.64 26.84 -2.45
N ARG A 35 2.73 27.24 -3.72
CA ARG A 35 2.36 28.60 -4.19
C ARG A 35 0.89 28.89 -3.89
N LEU A 36 0.00 28.04 -4.36
CA LEU A 36 -1.44 28.14 -4.12
C LEU A 36 -1.79 28.19 -2.63
N PHE A 37 -1.12 27.35 -1.82
CA PHE A 37 -1.27 27.40 -0.38
C PHE A 37 -0.91 28.76 0.22
N LYS A 38 0.21 29.34 -0.17
CA LYS A 38 0.68 30.68 0.28
C LYS A 38 -0.25 31.80 -0.15
N GLU A 39 -0.87 31.67 -1.31
CA GLU A 39 -1.85 32.61 -1.86
C GLU A 39 -3.26 32.42 -1.29
N ASN A 40 -3.42 31.53 -0.29
CA ASN A 40 -4.69 31.17 0.34
C ASN A 40 -5.73 30.51 -0.61
N GLU A 41 -5.25 29.91 -1.72
CA GLU A 41 -6.06 29.16 -2.69
C GLU A 41 -6.11 27.68 -2.34
N LEU A 42 -6.54 27.36 -1.12
CA LEU A 42 -6.54 25.98 -0.59
C LEU A 42 -7.39 25.00 -1.41
N GLU A 43 -8.57 25.43 -1.85
CA GLU A 43 -9.47 24.55 -2.61
C GLU A 43 -8.91 24.22 -4.00
N THR A 44 -8.27 25.22 -4.65
CA THR A 44 -7.58 25.01 -5.93
C THR A 44 -6.41 24.05 -5.77
N ALA A 45 -5.60 24.22 -4.71
CA ALA A 45 -4.49 23.31 -4.41
C ALA A 45 -4.98 21.88 -4.12
N ALA A 46 -6.03 21.74 -3.32
CA ALA A 46 -6.60 20.43 -2.99
C ALA A 46 -7.21 19.72 -4.22
N ALA A 47 -7.91 20.46 -5.08
CA ALA A 47 -8.46 19.91 -6.32
C ALA A 47 -7.34 19.46 -7.27
N MET A 48 -6.25 20.22 -7.39
CA MET A 48 -5.08 19.85 -8.16
C MET A 48 -4.41 18.58 -7.61
N LEU A 49 -4.25 18.50 -6.28
CA LEU A 49 -3.69 17.31 -5.62
C LEU A 49 -4.56 16.09 -5.86
N PHE A 50 -5.87 16.18 -5.64
CA PHE A 50 -6.81 15.08 -5.83
C PHE A 50 -6.87 14.60 -7.28
N ALA A 51 -6.86 15.50 -8.24
CA ALA A 51 -6.84 15.15 -9.66
C ALA A 51 -5.55 14.41 -10.06
N ASN A 52 -4.40 14.77 -9.46
CA ASN A 52 -3.15 14.06 -9.68
C ASN A 52 -3.06 12.75 -8.88
N ASN A 53 -3.57 12.76 -7.66
CA ASN A 53 -3.52 11.65 -6.71
C ASN A 53 -4.84 11.59 -5.92
N PRO A 54 -5.79 10.74 -6.31
CA PRO A 54 -7.02 10.59 -5.52
C PRO A 54 -6.77 10.22 -4.05
N LEU A 55 -5.63 9.57 -3.73
CA LEU A 55 -5.22 9.18 -2.38
C LEU A 55 -4.21 10.16 -1.74
N SER A 56 -4.22 11.45 -2.09
CA SER A 56 -3.26 12.44 -1.58
C SER A 56 -3.23 12.54 -0.05
N VAL A 57 -4.39 12.48 0.64
CA VAL A 57 -4.44 12.47 2.12
C VAL A 57 -3.70 11.25 2.68
N VAL A 58 -3.88 10.08 2.09
CA VAL A 58 -3.19 8.85 2.52
C VAL A 58 -1.69 8.95 2.23
N CYS A 59 -1.32 9.35 1.01
CA CYS A 59 0.08 9.44 0.61
C CYS A 59 0.87 10.45 1.45
N SER A 60 0.27 11.56 1.85
CA SER A 60 0.90 12.55 2.73
C SER A 60 1.24 11.99 4.13
N LEU A 61 0.58 10.90 4.56
CA LEU A 61 0.82 10.25 5.86
C LEU A 61 1.76 9.06 5.77
N VAL A 62 1.72 8.27 4.66
CA VAL A 62 2.37 6.95 4.64
C VAL A 62 3.48 6.79 3.60
N CYS A 63 3.72 7.78 2.73
CA CYS A 63 4.83 7.77 1.78
C CYS A 63 6.19 7.78 2.50
N ASN A 64 7.20 7.22 1.84
CA ASN A 64 8.58 7.35 2.30
C ASN A 64 9.17 8.70 1.81
N HIS A 65 8.73 9.80 2.44
CA HIS A 65 9.06 11.16 2.01
C HIS A 65 10.56 11.42 1.98
N GLY A 66 11.31 10.83 2.93
CA GLY A 66 12.76 10.95 3.01
C GLY A 66 13.53 10.30 1.84
N LYS A 67 12.92 9.33 1.15
CA LYS A 67 13.46 8.75 -0.11
C LYS A 67 12.79 9.31 -1.37
N GLN A 68 11.69 10.04 -1.21
CA GLN A 68 10.89 10.58 -2.30
C GLN A 68 10.98 12.11 -2.35
N CYS A 69 9.87 12.83 -2.26
CA CYS A 69 9.80 14.27 -2.47
C CYS A 69 10.71 15.08 -1.54
N GLU A 70 10.70 14.81 -0.24
CA GLU A 70 11.50 15.55 0.74
C GLU A 70 12.99 15.25 0.60
N GLY A 71 13.36 13.95 0.43
CA GLY A 71 14.75 13.56 0.18
C GLY A 71 15.37 14.14 -1.09
N HIS A 72 14.54 14.60 -2.05
CA HIS A 72 14.99 15.30 -3.26
C HIS A 72 14.84 16.81 -3.15
N CYS A 73 14.44 17.36 -2.02
CA CYS A 73 14.37 18.79 -1.82
C CYS A 73 15.77 19.41 -1.76
N VAL A 74 16.05 20.39 -2.63
CA VAL A 74 17.37 21.04 -2.70
C VAL A 74 17.79 21.72 -1.40
N ARG A 75 16.85 22.09 -0.54
CA ARG A 75 17.15 22.62 0.79
C ARG A 75 17.83 21.58 1.71
N GLY A 76 17.58 20.30 1.49
CA GLY A 76 18.23 19.20 2.21
C GLY A 76 19.73 19.08 1.95
N ILE A 77 20.27 19.73 0.89
CA ILE A 77 21.71 19.69 0.56
C ILE A 77 22.55 20.44 1.63
N LYS A 78 22.02 21.55 2.18
CA LYS A 78 22.72 22.39 3.15
C LYS A 78 21.96 22.61 4.46
N GLY A 79 20.98 21.74 4.75
CA GLY A 79 20.15 21.85 5.94
C GLY A 79 19.02 20.83 5.92
N SER A 80 17.87 21.15 6.50
CA SER A 80 16.69 20.28 6.45
C SER A 80 15.85 20.55 5.18
N PRO A 81 15.29 19.50 4.55
CA PRO A 81 14.33 19.67 3.46
C PRO A 81 13.09 20.43 3.92
N VAL A 82 12.25 20.86 3.00
CA VAL A 82 10.90 21.33 3.29
C VAL A 82 10.04 20.12 3.64
N HIS A 83 9.28 20.18 4.72
CA HIS A 83 8.31 19.14 5.11
C HIS A 83 7.09 19.19 4.19
N ILE A 84 7.26 18.66 2.99
CA ILE A 84 6.27 18.66 1.91
C ILE A 84 5.04 17.87 2.32
N SER A 85 5.24 16.74 3.01
CA SER A 85 4.17 15.87 3.52
C SER A 85 3.19 16.62 4.44
N SER A 86 3.70 17.45 5.34
CA SER A 86 2.87 18.23 6.26
C SER A 86 2.02 19.28 5.55
N ILE A 87 2.58 19.90 4.51
CA ILE A 87 1.86 20.90 3.69
C ILE A 87 0.81 20.18 2.84
N GLU A 88 1.18 19.08 2.18
CA GLU A 88 0.26 18.26 1.37
C GLU A 88 -0.88 17.72 2.23
N ASN A 89 -0.57 17.20 3.43
CA ASN A 89 -1.57 16.70 4.36
C ASN A 89 -2.55 17.80 4.75
N TYR A 90 -2.05 18.96 5.19
CA TYR A 90 -2.90 20.07 5.59
C TYR A 90 -3.86 20.51 4.48
N ILE A 91 -3.37 20.64 3.24
CA ILE A 91 -4.19 21.04 2.09
C ILE A 91 -5.23 19.97 1.77
N SER A 92 -4.78 18.73 1.59
CA SER A 92 -5.62 17.62 1.15
C SER A 92 -6.68 17.27 2.19
N ASP A 93 -6.33 17.23 3.47
CA ASP A 93 -7.21 16.86 4.56
C ASP A 93 -8.25 17.94 4.85
N SER A 94 -7.81 19.21 5.00
CA SER A 94 -8.72 20.32 5.34
C SER A 94 -9.76 20.62 4.28
N CYS A 95 -9.50 20.30 3.02
CA CYS A 95 -10.40 20.58 1.90
C CYS A 95 -11.12 19.36 1.34
N PHE A 96 -10.86 18.17 1.87
CA PHE A 96 -11.28 16.90 1.27
C PHE A 96 -12.78 16.85 0.93
N GLU A 97 -13.64 17.24 1.85
CA GLU A 97 -15.10 17.23 1.64
C GLU A 97 -15.56 18.27 0.62
N ARG A 98 -14.82 19.39 0.50
CA ARG A 98 -15.16 20.48 -0.40
C ARG A 98 -14.67 20.25 -1.83
N ILE A 99 -13.79 19.26 -2.06
CA ILE A 99 -13.32 18.93 -3.42
C ILE A 99 -14.51 18.51 -4.28
N LYS A 100 -14.80 19.32 -5.28
CA LYS A 100 -15.77 18.99 -6.34
C LYS A 100 -15.04 18.26 -7.46
N VAL A 101 -15.24 16.96 -7.54
CA VAL A 101 -14.68 16.16 -8.63
C VAL A 101 -15.41 16.53 -9.93
N LYS A 102 -14.67 16.92 -10.96
CA LYS A 102 -15.26 17.17 -12.28
C LYS A 102 -15.68 15.82 -12.89
N MET A 103 -16.97 15.61 -12.99
CA MET A 103 -17.56 14.43 -13.59
C MET A 103 -17.90 14.71 -15.06
N ALA A 104 -17.55 13.78 -15.95
CA ALA A 104 -18.07 13.78 -17.32
C ALA A 104 -19.52 13.28 -17.34
N GLU A 105 -20.23 13.58 -18.44
CA GLU A 105 -21.57 13.02 -18.67
C GLU A 105 -21.53 11.49 -18.69
N PRO A 106 -22.57 10.82 -18.15
CA PRO A 106 -22.63 9.36 -18.17
C PRO A 106 -22.52 8.79 -19.59
N ASN A 107 -21.58 7.91 -19.82
CA ASN A 107 -21.35 7.31 -21.15
C ASN A 107 -22.11 5.99 -21.37
N GLY A 108 -22.89 5.52 -20.39
CA GLY A 108 -23.68 4.30 -20.45
C GLY A 108 -22.92 3.00 -20.23
N MET A 109 -21.59 3.02 -20.18
CA MET A 109 -20.76 1.82 -20.01
C MET A 109 -20.47 1.54 -18.54
N LYS A 110 -20.29 0.24 -18.21
CA LYS A 110 -19.97 -0.24 -16.86
C LYS A 110 -18.57 -0.84 -16.82
N ALA A 111 -17.84 -0.58 -15.72
CA ALA A 111 -16.63 -1.31 -15.41
C ALA A 111 -16.69 -1.92 -13.99
N ALA A 112 -16.12 -3.11 -13.85
CA ALA A 112 -15.98 -3.80 -12.57
C ALA A 112 -14.57 -3.60 -12.00
N VAL A 113 -14.49 -3.38 -10.70
CA VAL A 113 -13.23 -3.28 -9.96
C VAL A 113 -13.21 -4.35 -8.89
N ILE A 114 -12.24 -5.27 -8.95
CA ILE A 114 -12.09 -6.37 -7.99
C ILE A 114 -10.99 -6.00 -6.98
N GLY A 115 -11.41 -5.69 -5.76
CA GLY A 115 -10.58 -5.21 -4.67
C GLY A 115 -10.67 -3.70 -4.45
N ALA A 116 -10.91 -3.31 -3.20
CA ALA A 116 -11.05 -1.93 -2.74
C ALA A 116 -9.78 -1.41 -2.04
N GLY A 117 -8.61 -1.87 -2.46
CA GLY A 117 -7.31 -1.36 -2.03
C GLY A 117 -6.92 -0.08 -2.77
N PRO A 118 -5.69 0.45 -2.57
CA PRO A 118 -5.26 1.70 -3.19
C PRO A 118 -5.37 1.70 -4.72
N ALA A 119 -5.04 0.61 -5.40
CA ALA A 119 -5.17 0.48 -6.84
C ALA A 119 -6.65 0.56 -7.29
N GLY A 120 -7.52 -0.25 -6.68
CA GLY A 120 -8.94 -0.29 -7.04
C GLY A 120 -9.67 1.02 -6.76
N ILE A 121 -9.39 1.68 -5.62
CA ILE A 121 -9.94 3.01 -5.31
C ILE A 121 -9.52 4.04 -6.35
N THR A 122 -8.25 4.03 -6.76
CA THR A 122 -7.72 4.95 -7.78
C THR A 122 -8.43 4.75 -9.12
N ILE A 123 -8.51 3.51 -9.61
CA ILE A 123 -9.21 3.16 -10.86
C ILE A 123 -10.68 3.58 -10.79
N ALA A 124 -11.36 3.27 -9.69
CA ALA A 124 -12.77 3.56 -9.52
C ALA A 124 -13.06 5.07 -9.60
N ILE A 125 -12.27 5.89 -8.90
CA ILE A 125 -12.41 7.35 -8.91
C ILE A 125 -12.14 7.92 -10.30
N LEU A 126 -11.05 7.49 -10.96
CA LEU A 126 -10.66 8.02 -12.26
C LEU A 126 -11.66 7.64 -13.36
N LEU A 127 -12.11 6.39 -13.41
CA LEU A 127 -13.11 5.97 -14.40
C LEU A 127 -14.50 6.57 -14.12
N ALA A 128 -14.91 6.67 -12.85
CA ALA A 128 -16.16 7.35 -12.51
C ALA A 128 -16.14 8.81 -12.98
N SER A 129 -15.02 9.53 -12.80
CA SER A 129 -14.89 10.91 -13.28
C SER A 129 -15.01 11.05 -14.81
N LYS A 130 -14.72 9.98 -15.56
CA LYS A 130 -14.90 9.89 -17.03
C LYS A 130 -16.32 9.46 -17.46
N GLY A 131 -17.28 9.35 -16.52
CA GLY A 131 -18.67 9.04 -16.79
C GLY A 131 -19.01 7.54 -16.83
N TYR A 132 -18.10 6.66 -16.44
CA TYR A 132 -18.37 5.23 -16.34
C TYR A 132 -19.13 4.89 -15.07
N LYS A 133 -20.04 3.90 -15.16
CA LYS A 133 -20.71 3.31 -14.00
C LYS A 133 -19.81 2.26 -13.37
N ILE A 134 -19.29 2.52 -12.18
CA ILE A 134 -18.33 1.67 -11.50
C ILE A 134 -18.99 0.86 -10.40
N THR A 135 -18.64 -0.44 -10.34
CA THR A 135 -18.94 -1.32 -9.20
C THR A 135 -17.64 -1.91 -8.66
N ILE A 136 -17.39 -1.68 -7.39
CA ILE A 136 -16.27 -2.30 -6.68
C ILE A 136 -16.78 -3.56 -5.95
N PHE A 137 -16.15 -4.70 -6.20
CA PHE A 137 -16.36 -5.96 -5.49
C PHE A 137 -15.20 -6.16 -4.50
N GLU A 138 -15.53 -6.27 -3.23
CA GLU A 138 -14.53 -6.41 -2.17
C GLU A 138 -14.86 -7.61 -1.28
N SER A 139 -13.88 -8.45 -1.03
CA SER A 139 -14.02 -9.64 -0.19
C SER A 139 -14.20 -9.33 1.30
N ARG A 140 -13.81 -8.14 1.74
CA ARG A 140 -13.94 -7.65 3.11
C ARG A 140 -15.15 -6.73 3.26
N ASP A 141 -15.45 -6.37 4.50
CA ASP A 141 -16.60 -5.55 4.87
C ASP A 141 -16.44 -4.05 4.51
N LYS A 142 -15.19 -3.56 4.41
CA LYS A 142 -14.88 -2.14 4.16
C LYS A 142 -13.82 -1.95 3.09
N ILE A 143 -13.78 -0.73 2.55
CA ILE A 143 -12.72 -0.31 1.63
C ILE A 143 -11.39 -0.10 2.37
N GLY A 144 -10.31 -0.03 1.60
CA GLY A 144 -8.97 0.36 2.05
C GLY A 144 -7.90 -0.68 1.76
N GLY A 145 -8.25 -1.98 1.68
CA GLY A 145 -7.24 -3.01 1.48
C GLY A 145 -6.14 -2.91 2.54
N ILE A 146 -4.86 -2.92 2.10
CA ILE A 146 -3.70 -2.83 3.01
C ILE A 146 -3.70 -1.54 3.85
N MET A 147 -4.29 -0.45 3.35
CA MET A 147 -4.40 0.80 4.09
C MET A 147 -5.26 0.69 5.35
N ARG A 148 -6.24 -0.22 5.38
CA ARG A 148 -7.10 -0.46 6.55
C ARG A 148 -6.68 -1.69 7.36
N TYR A 149 -6.25 -2.75 6.67
CA TYR A 149 -6.07 -4.06 7.26
C TYR A 149 -4.60 -4.45 7.41
N GLY A 150 -3.67 -3.52 7.18
CA GLY A 150 -2.24 -3.77 7.28
C GLY A 150 -1.43 -2.59 7.78
N ILE A 151 -1.88 -1.34 7.58
CA ILE A 151 -1.26 -0.16 8.16
C ILE A 151 -1.98 0.15 9.47
N PRO A 152 -1.27 0.23 10.62
CA PRO A 152 -1.90 0.53 11.91
C PRO A 152 -2.60 1.89 11.95
N GLU A 153 -3.68 1.99 12.74
CA GLU A 153 -4.51 3.18 12.82
C GLU A 153 -3.77 4.41 13.36
N PHE A 154 -2.73 4.20 14.17
CA PHE A 154 -1.88 5.31 14.64
C PHE A 154 -1.01 5.94 13.54
N ARG A 155 -0.84 5.26 12.38
CA ARG A 155 -0.19 5.81 11.17
C ARG A 155 -1.20 6.32 10.16
N LEU A 156 -2.30 5.59 9.97
CA LEU A 156 -3.36 5.92 9.02
C LEU A 156 -4.73 5.70 9.68
N PRO A 157 -5.33 6.75 10.26
CA PRO A 157 -6.65 6.67 10.88
C PRO A 157 -7.72 6.12 9.92
N HIS A 158 -8.47 5.13 10.35
CA HIS A 158 -9.54 4.51 9.56
C HIS A 158 -10.63 5.52 9.14
N SER A 159 -10.85 6.57 9.92
CA SER A 159 -11.76 7.66 9.59
C SER A 159 -11.45 8.34 8.26
N ILE A 160 -10.16 8.42 7.86
CA ILE A 160 -9.76 8.92 6.54
C ILE A 160 -10.35 8.06 5.44
N LEU A 161 -10.26 6.73 5.57
CA LEU A 161 -10.80 5.79 4.59
C LEU A 161 -12.33 5.83 4.54
N ASP A 162 -12.99 6.07 5.67
CA ASP A 162 -14.44 6.23 5.71
C ASP A 162 -14.89 7.50 4.97
N ARG A 163 -14.10 8.57 4.99
CA ARG A 163 -14.32 9.78 4.16
C ARG A 163 -14.17 9.47 2.66
N TYR A 164 -13.17 8.67 2.26
CA TYR A 164 -13.04 8.19 0.89
C TYR A 164 -14.26 7.36 0.46
N TYR A 165 -14.77 6.50 1.33
CA TYR A 165 -16.00 5.75 1.05
C TYR A 165 -17.18 6.68 0.76
N THR A 166 -17.36 7.72 1.58
CA THR A 166 -18.40 8.73 1.39
C THR A 166 -18.22 9.45 0.04
N LYS A 167 -16.99 9.91 -0.25
CA LYS A 167 -16.67 10.59 -1.52
C LYS A 167 -16.96 9.72 -2.74
N MET A 168 -16.60 8.44 -2.71
CA MET A 168 -16.88 7.51 -3.80
C MET A 168 -18.39 7.30 -4.00
N ARG A 169 -19.17 7.21 -2.92
CA ARG A 169 -20.63 7.13 -3.00
C ARG A 169 -21.24 8.39 -3.63
N GLU A 170 -20.76 9.58 -3.26
CA GLU A 170 -21.15 10.85 -3.88
C GLU A 170 -20.88 10.89 -5.39
N MET A 171 -19.81 10.21 -5.84
CA MET A 171 -19.47 10.04 -7.26
C MET A 171 -20.28 8.94 -7.96
N GLY A 172 -21.22 8.29 -7.28
CA GLY A 172 -22.06 7.22 -7.84
C GLY A 172 -21.36 5.86 -7.95
N ILE A 173 -20.21 5.67 -7.32
CA ILE A 173 -19.50 4.38 -7.29
C ILE A 173 -20.25 3.42 -6.37
N LEU A 174 -20.62 2.25 -6.90
CA LEU A 174 -21.27 1.20 -6.14
C LEU A 174 -20.22 0.33 -5.45
N PHE A 175 -20.45 0.03 -4.17
CA PHE A 175 -19.58 -0.84 -3.38
C PHE A 175 -20.33 -2.10 -2.94
N ARG A 176 -19.76 -3.27 -3.23
CA ARG A 176 -20.27 -4.58 -2.84
C ARG A 176 -19.30 -5.27 -1.90
N PRO A 177 -19.46 -5.07 -0.59
CA PRO A 177 -18.63 -5.72 0.44
C PRO A 177 -18.97 -7.20 0.57
N ASN A 178 -18.05 -7.95 1.20
CA ASN A 178 -18.18 -9.39 1.48
C ASN A 178 -18.48 -10.20 0.21
N PHE A 179 -17.92 -9.76 -0.93
CA PHE A 179 -18.18 -10.35 -2.23
C PHE A 179 -16.86 -10.76 -2.90
N THR A 180 -16.66 -12.06 -3.02
CA THR A 180 -15.44 -12.64 -3.59
C THR A 180 -15.68 -13.06 -5.04
N ILE A 181 -14.90 -12.51 -5.97
CA ILE A 181 -14.81 -12.98 -7.35
C ILE A 181 -13.77 -14.10 -7.43
N GLY A 182 -14.01 -15.07 -8.30
CA GLY A 182 -13.27 -16.32 -8.38
C GLY A 182 -13.90 -17.40 -7.47
N GLY A 183 -14.40 -18.41 -8.07
CA GLY A 183 -15.22 -19.46 -7.45
C GLY A 183 -16.64 -19.44 -8.00
N ASN A 184 -17.63 -19.06 -7.19
CA ASN A 184 -19.03 -19.07 -7.61
C ASN A 184 -19.38 -17.99 -8.66
N ILE A 185 -18.66 -16.88 -8.65
CA ILE A 185 -18.80 -15.80 -9.65
C ILE A 185 -17.45 -15.66 -10.36
N THR A 186 -17.46 -15.77 -11.68
CA THR A 186 -16.30 -15.71 -12.54
C THR A 186 -16.16 -14.34 -13.22
N LEU A 187 -15.08 -14.13 -13.97
CA LEU A 187 -14.91 -12.91 -14.78
C LEU A 187 -15.87 -12.93 -15.98
N GLU A 188 -16.12 -14.10 -16.54
CA GLU A 188 -17.08 -14.29 -17.63
C GLU A 188 -18.50 -13.94 -17.19
N ASP A 189 -18.88 -14.21 -15.93
CA ASP A 189 -20.16 -13.78 -15.39
C ASP A 189 -20.28 -12.25 -15.35
N LEU A 190 -19.21 -11.54 -15.01
CA LEU A 190 -19.19 -10.07 -15.03
C LEU A 190 -19.36 -9.53 -16.45
N PHE A 191 -18.68 -10.10 -17.45
CA PHE A 191 -18.86 -9.70 -18.85
C PHE A 191 -20.28 -9.98 -19.32
N ARG A 192 -20.84 -11.17 -19.03
CA ARG A 192 -22.23 -11.51 -19.34
C ARG A 192 -23.23 -10.53 -18.71
N ASP A 193 -22.92 -10.02 -17.51
CA ASP A 193 -23.75 -9.02 -16.82
C ASP A 193 -23.54 -7.60 -17.37
N GLY A 194 -22.75 -7.44 -18.44
CA GLY A 194 -22.57 -6.22 -19.21
C GLY A 194 -21.50 -5.27 -18.68
N TYR A 195 -20.55 -5.75 -17.87
CA TYR A 195 -19.33 -4.99 -17.61
C TYR A 195 -18.44 -5.04 -18.85
N ARG A 196 -17.98 -3.87 -19.32
CA ARG A 196 -17.17 -3.74 -20.54
C ARG A 196 -15.69 -3.95 -20.31
N SER A 197 -15.24 -3.68 -19.10
CA SER A 197 -13.87 -3.93 -18.67
C SER A 197 -13.84 -4.28 -17.20
N ILE A 198 -12.85 -5.05 -16.79
CA ILE A 198 -12.66 -5.53 -15.42
C ILE A 198 -11.25 -5.14 -14.96
N PHE A 199 -11.16 -4.56 -13.78
CA PHE A 199 -9.89 -4.29 -13.12
C PHE A 199 -9.66 -5.23 -11.94
N ILE A 200 -8.46 -5.83 -11.85
CA ILE A 200 -8.03 -6.69 -10.75
C ILE A 200 -6.98 -5.97 -9.88
N GLY A 201 -7.39 -5.58 -8.68
CA GLY A 201 -6.54 -4.92 -7.67
C GLY A 201 -6.58 -5.64 -6.33
N THR A 202 -6.53 -6.98 -6.34
CA THR A 202 -6.71 -7.82 -5.15
C THR A 202 -5.54 -7.79 -4.15
N GLY A 203 -4.40 -7.23 -4.54
CA GLY A 203 -3.23 -7.09 -3.68
C GLY A 203 -2.48 -8.41 -3.38
N ALA A 204 -1.71 -8.41 -2.29
CA ALA A 204 -0.91 -9.54 -1.84
C ALA A 204 -1.25 -9.86 -0.38
N TRP A 205 -1.99 -10.93 -0.13
CA TRP A 205 -2.54 -11.28 1.19
C TRP A 205 -2.09 -12.64 1.73
N ARG A 206 -1.25 -13.38 0.99
CA ARG A 206 -0.67 -14.64 1.46
C ARG A 206 0.71 -14.34 2.03
N PRO A 207 0.95 -14.56 3.33
CA PRO A 207 2.27 -14.36 3.93
C PRO A 207 3.29 -15.29 3.28
N ARG A 208 4.53 -14.83 3.14
CA ARG A 208 5.65 -15.71 2.86
C ARG A 208 6.06 -16.44 4.11
N ARG A 209 6.48 -17.69 3.94
CA ARG A 209 7.03 -18.54 4.98
C ARG A 209 8.55 -18.44 5.01
N MET A 210 9.13 -18.69 6.17
CA MET A 210 10.58 -18.88 6.31
C MET A 210 11.00 -20.30 5.90
N LEU A 211 10.04 -21.25 5.91
CA LEU A 211 10.23 -22.67 5.61
C LEU A 211 11.15 -23.36 6.62
N ILE A 212 11.04 -22.99 7.88
CA ILE A 212 11.78 -23.57 9.00
C ILE A 212 10.86 -24.44 9.89
N PRO A 213 11.41 -25.39 10.65
CA PRO A 213 10.64 -26.18 11.63
C PRO A 213 9.95 -25.27 12.65
N GLY A 214 8.71 -25.62 13.03
CA GLY A 214 7.95 -24.95 14.08
C GLY A 214 7.04 -23.82 13.61
N GLU A 215 7.02 -23.43 12.32
CA GLU A 215 6.14 -22.36 11.81
C GLU A 215 4.62 -22.62 11.99
N THR A 216 4.21 -23.83 12.38
CA THR A 216 2.81 -24.18 12.61
C THR A 216 2.42 -24.19 14.09
N PHE A 217 3.33 -23.84 14.98
CA PHE A 217 3.02 -23.76 16.41
C PHE A 217 2.06 -22.61 16.71
N GLY A 218 1.31 -22.73 17.81
CA GLY A 218 0.27 -21.78 18.20
C GLY A 218 0.79 -20.39 18.56
N ASN A 219 2.07 -20.27 18.93
CA ASN A 219 2.75 -19.02 19.22
C ASN A 219 3.37 -18.32 18.00
N VAL A 220 3.12 -18.83 16.77
CA VAL A 220 3.65 -18.27 15.53
C VAL A 220 2.57 -17.51 14.77
N HIS A 221 2.86 -16.27 14.46
CA HIS A 221 1.99 -15.34 13.75
C HIS A 221 2.65 -14.80 12.48
N TYR A 222 1.86 -14.40 11.51
CA TYR A 222 2.33 -13.70 10.32
C TYR A 222 1.92 -12.24 10.39
N ALA A 223 2.82 -11.32 10.07
CA ALA A 223 2.62 -9.87 10.17
C ALA A 223 1.29 -9.41 9.57
N ILE A 224 0.97 -9.83 8.33
CA ILE A 224 -0.25 -9.40 7.65
C ILE A 224 -1.53 -9.91 8.34
N ASN A 225 -1.47 -11.07 9.02
CA ASN A 225 -2.60 -11.61 9.76
C ASN A 225 -2.75 -10.90 11.11
N TYR A 226 -1.65 -10.69 11.83
CA TYR A 226 -1.63 -9.95 13.10
C TYR A 226 -2.13 -8.51 12.91
N LEU A 227 -1.55 -7.76 11.96
CA LEU A 227 -1.94 -6.36 11.71
C LEU A 227 -3.39 -6.19 11.26
N ASN A 228 -3.99 -7.23 10.68
CA ASN A 228 -5.39 -7.20 10.28
C ASN A 228 -6.36 -7.10 11.48
N ASN A 229 -6.03 -7.74 12.59
CA ASN A 229 -6.81 -7.68 13.84
C ASN A 229 -5.89 -7.96 15.03
N PRO A 230 -5.07 -7.01 15.44
CA PRO A 230 -4.08 -7.22 16.48
C PRO A 230 -4.72 -7.49 17.85
N GLU A 231 -5.92 -6.97 18.11
CA GLU A 231 -6.63 -7.15 19.38
C GLU A 231 -7.07 -8.63 19.63
N SER A 232 -7.14 -9.44 18.57
CA SER A 232 -7.50 -10.86 18.68
C SER A 232 -6.33 -11.78 19.02
N VAL A 233 -5.12 -11.24 19.14
CA VAL A 233 -3.89 -12.02 19.34
C VAL A 233 -3.21 -11.58 20.62
N ASP A 234 -3.01 -12.52 21.54
CA ASP A 234 -2.16 -12.33 22.71
C ASP A 234 -0.71 -12.73 22.36
N LEU A 235 0.19 -11.77 22.29
CA LEU A 235 1.61 -12.01 22.01
C LEU A 235 2.44 -12.31 23.29
N GLY A 236 1.84 -12.27 24.48
CA GLY A 236 2.53 -12.45 25.75
C GLY A 236 3.38 -11.22 26.15
N GLN A 237 4.49 -11.44 26.84
CA GLN A 237 5.35 -10.37 27.34
C GLN A 237 6.60 -10.15 26.47
N SER A 238 6.94 -11.13 25.64
CA SER A 238 8.15 -11.12 24.80
C SER A 238 7.85 -11.64 23.40
N VAL A 239 8.25 -10.91 22.37
CA VAL A 239 8.02 -11.28 20.96
C VAL A 239 9.28 -11.13 20.13
N ALA A 240 9.57 -12.16 19.33
CA ALA A 240 10.61 -12.16 18.32
C ALA A 240 9.99 -11.91 16.94
N ILE A 241 10.46 -10.89 16.23
CA ILE A 241 9.94 -10.49 14.90
C ILE A 241 11.03 -10.73 13.86
N PHE A 242 10.72 -11.50 12.83
CA PHE A 242 11.66 -11.81 11.74
C PHE A 242 11.30 -11.04 10.47
N GLY A 243 12.26 -10.23 10.01
CA GLY A 243 12.13 -9.27 8.92
C GLY A 243 12.14 -7.83 9.42
N SER A 244 12.63 -6.90 8.61
CA SER A 244 12.93 -5.53 9.01
C SER A 244 12.33 -4.46 8.07
N GLY A 245 11.32 -4.81 7.29
CA GLY A 245 10.57 -3.87 6.45
C GLY A 245 9.56 -3.04 7.26
N ASN A 246 8.88 -2.10 6.59
CA ASN A 246 7.86 -1.25 7.25
C ASN A 246 6.78 -2.09 7.96
N SER A 247 6.37 -3.23 7.40
CA SER A 247 5.40 -4.11 8.07
C SER A 247 5.93 -4.70 9.39
N ALA A 248 7.24 -4.97 9.48
CA ALA A 248 7.85 -5.41 10.74
C ALA A 248 7.88 -4.28 11.77
N MET A 249 8.15 -3.04 11.33
CA MET A 249 8.06 -1.86 12.21
C MET A 249 6.61 -1.65 12.70
N ASP A 250 5.64 -1.81 11.82
CA ASP A 250 4.22 -1.72 12.16
C ASP A 250 3.81 -2.78 13.20
N VAL A 251 4.26 -4.03 13.02
CA VAL A 251 4.06 -5.12 14.00
C VAL A 251 4.68 -4.76 15.35
N ALA A 252 5.96 -4.38 15.35
CA ALA A 252 6.71 -4.10 16.57
C ALA A 252 6.08 -2.95 17.36
N ARG A 253 5.75 -1.85 16.68
CA ARG A 253 5.12 -0.68 17.29
C ARG A 253 3.71 -0.95 17.79
N THR A 254 2.97 -1.83 17.10
CA THR A 254 1.64 -2.28 17.53
C THR A 254 1.76 -3.15 18.78
N ALA A 255 2.69 -4.10 18.82
CA ALA A 255 2.94 -4.97 19.97
C ALA A 255 3.28 -4.16 21.24
N ILE A 256 4.17 -3.16 21.13
CA ILE A 256 4.48 -2.23 22.25
C ILE A 256 3.21 -1.52 22.73
N ARG A 257 2.36 -1.00 21.84
CA ARG A 257 1.11 -0.32 22.20
C ARG A 257 0.09 -1.24 22.84
N GLN A 258 0.15 -2.53 22.56
CA GLN A 258 -0.67 -3.56 23.23
C GLN A 258 -0.08 -4.04 24.56
N GLY A 259 1.07 -3.51 24.99
CA GLY A 259 1.65 -3.77 26.30
C GLY A 259 2.71 -4.90 26.33
N VAL A 260 3.14 -5.39 25.18
CA VAL A 260 4.28 -6.31 25.11
C VAL A 260 5.52 -5.58 25.58
N LYS A 261 6.26 -6.16 26.54
CA LYS A 261 7.40 -5.49 27.19
C LYS A 261 8.70 -5.62 26.42
N ASN A 262 8.94 -6.80 25.84
CA ASN A 262 10.18 -7.12 25.14
C ASN A 262 9.85 -7.41 23.67
N VAL A 263 10.12 -6.44 22.82
CA VAL A 263 9.89 -6.56 21.37
C VAL A 263 11.22 -6.47 20.66
N THR A 264 11.67 -7.56 20.05
CA THR A 264 12.95 -7.63 19.34
C THR A 264 12.72 -7.97 17.88
N VAL A 265 13.27 -7.14 16.98
CA VAL A 265 13.32 -7.34 15.55
C VAL A 265 14.67 -7.91 15.15
N TYR A 266 14.66 -9.07 14.51
CA TYR A 266 15.83 -9.76 14.00
C TYR A 266 16.01 -9.51 12.51
N GLU A 267 17.18 -9.01 12.13
CA GLU A 267 17.55 -8.79 10.73
C GLU A 267 18.85 -9.55 10.40
N ARG A 268 18.81 -10.28 9.32
CA ARG A 268 19.93 -11.10 8.85
C ARG A 268 21.06 -10.32 8.17
N ARG A 269 20.96 -9.00 8.08
CA ARG A 269 21.94 -8.09 7.47
C ARG A 269 22.32 -6.99 8.47
N ASP A 270 23.19 -6.08 8.04
CA ASP A 270 23.66 -4.93 8.82
C ASP A 270 22.69 -3.75 8.86
N LYS A 271 21.61 -3.80 8.06
CA LYS A 271 20.66 -2.69 7.91
C LYS A 271 19.22 -3.17 7.76
N VAL A 272 18.30 -2.44 8.37
CA VAL A 272 16.86 -2.62 8.16
C VAL A 272 16.48 -2.21 6.75
N THR A 273 15.40 -2.82 6.22
CA THR A 273 14.83 -2.47 4.92
C THR A 273 13.69 -1.45 5.03
N ALA A 274 13.21 -1.17 6.23
CA ALA A 274 12.22 -0.13 6.50
C ALA A 274 12.68 1.27 6.09
N SER A 275 11.76 2.21 6.00
CA SER A 275 12.11 3.62 5.85
C SER A 275 12.84 4.13 7.09
N PRO A 276 13.77 5.10 6.94
CA PRO A 276 14.49 5.66 8.08
C PRO A 276 13.55 6.17 9.18
N ASP A 277 12.48 6.85 8.82
CA ASP A 277 11.53 7.41 9.77
C ASP A 277 10.83 6.32 10.59
N GLU A 278 10.36 5.24 9.93
CA GLU A 278 9.70 4.13 10.63
C GLU A 278 10.66 3.36 11.54
N PHE A 279 11.91 3.23 11.15
CA PHE A 279 12.95 2.63 11.98
C PHE A 279 13.23 3.49 13.22
N GLU A 280 13.40 4.81 13.05
CA GLU A 280 13.59 5.72 14.18
C GLU A 280 12.38 5.75 15.12
N PHE A 281 11.15 5.77 14.57
CA PHE A 281 9.93 5.68 15.38
C PHE A 281 9.84 4.37 16.17
N ALA A 282 10.26 3.24 15.57
CA ALA A 282 10.27 1.96 16.28
C ALA A 282 11.28 1.98 17.45
N LYS A 283 12.46 2.55 17.26
CA LYS A 283 13.43 2.74 18.35
C LYS A 283 12.91 3.64 19.46
N LEU A 284 12.26 4.76 19.10
CA LEU A 284 11.64 5.68 20.08
C LEU A 284 10.52 5.01 20.87
N ASP A 285 9.77 4.10 20.25
CA ASP A 285 8.75 3.30 20.93
C ASP A 285 9.34 2.20 21.84
N GLY A 286 10.66 1.94 21.79
CA GLY A 286 11.36 0.99 22.66
C GLY A 286 11.63 -0.38 22.03
N VAL A 287 11.46 -0.51 20.70
CA VAL A 287 11.79 -1.76 19.98
C VAL A 287 13.30 -2.01 19.98
N GLN A 288 13.69 -3.24 20.30
CA GLN A 288 15.07 -3.71 20.21
C GLN A 288 15.38 -4.27 18.82
N PHE A 289 16.63 -4.18 18.39
CA PHE A 289 17.08 -4.64 17.07
C PHE A 289 18.34 -5.47 17.22
N GLU A 290 18.30 -6.70 16.68
CA GLU A 290 19.44 -7.60 16.58
C GLU A 290 19.74 -7.83 15.10
N PHE A 291 21.02 -7.65 14.76
CA PHE A 291 21.49 -7.73 13.38
C PHE A 291 22.35 -8.96 13.17
N HIS A 292 22.46 -9.42 11.92
CA HIS A 292 23.21 -10.61 11.54
C HIS A 292 22.70 -11.89 12.20
N GLU A 293 21.38 -11.96 12.44
CA GLU A 293 20.73 -13.13 13.02
C GLU A 293 19.48 -13.54 12.24
N THR A 294 19.21 -14.85 12.21
CA THR A 294 18.01 -15.40 11.62
C THR A 294 17.53 -16.64 12.39
N ALA A 295 16.22 -16.89 12.38
CA ALA A 295 15.67 -18.12 12.93
C ALA A 295 16.00 -19.33 12.05
N THR A 296 16.37 -20.42 12.68
CA THR A 296 16.59 -21.74 12.08
C THR A 296 15.51 -22.74 12.48
N ALA A 297 14.88 -22.56 13.63
CA ALA A 297 13.71 -23.34 14.08
C ALA A 297 12.93 -22.56 15.15
N ILE A 298 11.63 -22.78 15.24
CA ILE A 298 10.77 -22.24 16.30
C ILE A 298 10.43 -23.35 17.28
N LYS A 299 10.32 -23.01 18.57
CA LYS A 299 9.91 -23.87 19.67
C LYS A 299 8.66 -23.31 20.35
N ASP A 300 8.04 -24.09 21.22
CA ASP A 300 6.85 -23.66 21.97
C ASP A 300 7.15 -22.51 22.94
N ASP A 301 8.41 -22.38 23.39
CA ASP A 301 8.88 -21.43 24.41
C ASP A 301 9.97 -20.46 23.89
N GLY A 302 10.19 -20.42 22.57
CA GLY A 302 11.20 -19.53 22.00
C GLY A 302 11.63 -19.89 20.59
N VAL A 303 12.81 -19.45 20.22
CA VAL A 303 13.35 -19.59 18.86
C VAL A 303 14.82 -19.96 18.88
N MET A 304 15.20 -20.86 17.98
CA MET A 304 16.61 -21.16 17.69
C MET A 304 17.10 -20.15 16.65
N LEU A 305 18.10 -19.38 16.99
CA LEU A 305 18.78 -18.41 16.12
C LEU A 305 20.11 -18.96 15.64
N SER A 306 20.61 -18.41 14.55
CA SER A 306 21.98 -18.57 14.08
C SER A 306 22.48 -17.25 13.54
N GLU A 307 23.75 -16.95 13.78
CA GLU A 307 24.43 -15.81 13.15
C GLU A 307 24.41 -15.96 11.62
N THR A 308 24.39 -14.82 10.94
CA THR A 308 24.44 -14.76 9.49
C THR A 308 25.63 -13.94 9.00
N GLU A 309 26.07 -14.23 7.79
CA GLU A 309 27.02 -13.41 7.06
C GLU A 309 26.52 -13.14 5.65
N VAL A 310 26.91 -11.99 5.11
CA VAL A 310 26.60 -11.60 3.73
C VAL A 310 27.82 -11.95 2.89
N GLN A 311 27.64 -12.86 1.93
CA GLN A 311 28.69 -13.25 0.98
C GLN A 311 28.93 -12.14 -0.06
N GLU A 312 30.04 -12.23 -0.79
CA GLU A 312 30.41 -11.24 -1.83
C GLU A 312 29.36 -11.09 -2.93
N ASP A 313 28.60 -12.14 -3.22
CA ASP A 313 27.47 -12.13 -4.16
C ASP A 313 26.17 -11.50 -3.57
N GLY A 314 26.22 -11.04 -2.31
CA GLY A 314 25.09 -10.48 -1.58
C GLY A 314 24.12 -11.50 -0.98
N LYS A 315 24.42 -12.81 -1.11
CA LYS A 315 23.63 -13.87 -0.50
C LYS A 315 23.91 -13.93 1.00
N VAL A 316 22.86 -14.10 1.79
CA VAL A 316 22.94 -14.29 3.23
C VAL A 316 22.97 -15.77 3.54
N VAL A 317 23.95 -16.21 4.32
CA VAL A 317 24.11 -17.60 4.79
C VAL A 317 24.21 -17.63 6.30
N THR A 318 23.79 -18.73 6.93
CA THR A 318 23.98 -18.97 8.35
C THR A 318 25.41 -19.45 8.63
N LYS A 319 25.98 -19.03 9.76
CA LYS A 319 27.28 -19.49 10.23
C LYS A 319 27.11 -20.79 11.04
N PRO A 320 27.72 -21.92 10.63
CA PRO A 320 27.61 -23.16 11.38
C PRO A 320 28.24 -23.03 12.80
N GLY A 321 27.57 -23.65 13.78
CA GLY A 321 28.07 -23.69 15.16
C GLY A 321 27.80 -22.41 15.98
N THR A 322 26.96 -21.51 15.47
CA THR A 322 26.53 -20.29 16.17
C THR A 322 25.07 -20.39 16.68
N GLU A 323 24.47 -21.58 16.58
CA GLU A 323 23.11 -21.81 16.98
C GLU A 323 22.94 -21.60 18.49
N HIS A 324 21.94 -20.78 18.85
CA HIS A 324 21.60 -20.53 20.24
C HIS A 324 20.08 -20.36 20.41
N PHE A 325 19.59 -20.61 21.61
CA PHE A 325 18.18 -20.50 21.94
C PHE A 325 17.88 -19.15 22.59
N VAL A 326 16.81 -18.50 22.11
CA VAL A 326 16.27 -17.26 22.69
C VAL A 326 14.83 -17.52 23.13
N PRO A 327 14.52 -17.37 24.43
CA PRO A 327 13.16 -17.53 24.93
C PRO A 327 12.29 -16.36 24.50
N CYS A 328 11.08 -16.66 24.03
CA CYS A 328 10.04 -15.68 23.74
C CYS A 328 8.66 -16.33 23.76
N ASP A 329 7.63 -15.54 24.09
CA ASP A 329 6.25 -16.04 24.16
C ASP A 329 5.65 -16.20 22.77
N SER A 330 6.00 -15.33 21.84
CA SER A 330 5.48 -15.37 20.47
C SER A 330 6.54 -15.02 19.42
N VAL A 331 6.32 -15.52 18.22
CA VAL A 331 7.11 -15.25 17.02
C VAL A 331 6.23 -14.62 15.95
N VAL A 332 6.67 -13.49 15.36
CA VAL A 332 5.95 -12.87 14.23
C VAL A 332 6.84 -12.87 12.98
N ILE A 333 6.37 -13.53 11.92
CA ILE A 333 7.08 -13.62 10.64
C ILE A 333 6.61 -12.47 9.75
N ALA A 334 7.54 -11.56 9.41
CA ALA A 334 7.33 -10.33 8.64
C ALA A 334 8.16 -10.28 7.35
N VAL A 335 8.39 -11.43 6.71
CA VAL A 335 9.26 -11.59 5.53
C VAL A 335 8.52 -11.38 4.20
N SER A 336 7.62 -10.40 4.14
CA SER A 336 6.82 -10.05 2.96
C SER A 336 5.61 -10.96 2.72
N GLN A 337 4.84 -10.65 1.67
CA GLN A 337 3.64 -11.37 1.25
C GLN A 337 3.57 -11.50 -0.27
N VAL A 338 2.70 -12.39 -0.75
CA VAL A 338 2.46 -12.66 -2.17
C VAL A 338 0.95 -12.72 -2.46
N PRO A 339 0.53 -12.56 -3.71
CA PRO A 339 -0.88 -12.69 -4.09
C PRO A 339 -1.47 -14.06 -3.77
N LYS A 340 -2.77 -14.11 -3.52
CA LYS A 340 -3.56 -15.34 -3.52
C LYS A 340 -3.89 -15.70 -4.97
N HIS A 341 -3.80 -16.98 -5.33
CA HIS A 341 -3.99 -17.44 -6.71
C HIS A 341 -5.43 -17.82 -7.05
N ARG A 342 -6.35 -17.77 -6.09
CA ARG A 342 -7.74 -18.25 -6.27
C ARG A 342 -8.42 -17.68 -7.52
N LEU A 343 -8.22 -16.40 -7.82
CA LEU A 343 -8.83 -15.79 -9.01
C LEU A 343 -8.31 -16.43 -10.31
N VAL A 344 -7.00 -16.73 -10.38
CA VAL A 344 -6.38 -17.38 -11.54
C VAL A 344 -6.80 -18.84 -11.63
N GLU A 345 -6.89 -19.55 -10.52
CA GLU A 345 -7.29 -20.97 -10.47
C GLU A 345 -8.73 -21.20 -10.98
N HIS A 346 -9.60 -20.19 -10.85
CA HIS A 346 -11.01 -20.27 -11.26
C HIS A 346 -11.33 -19.50 -12.57
N ASN A 347 -10.34 -18.96 -13.26
CA ASN A 347 -10.51 -18.25 -14.53
C ASN A 347 -9.38 -18.66 -15.49
N SER A 348 -9.67 -19.62 -16.36
CA SER A 348 -8.69 -20.26 -17.25
C SER A 348 -7.95 -19.32 -18.22
N GLY A 349 -8.52 -18.14 -18.46
CA GLY A 349 -7.91 -17.09 -19.29
C GLY A 349 -6.79 -16.30 -18.60
N LEU A 350 -6.70 -16.35 -17.27
CA LEU A 350 -5.67 -15.65 -16.51
C LEU A 350 -4.42 -16.51 -16.33
N LYS A 351 -3.24 -15.89 -16.42
CA LYS A 351 -1.94 -16.55 -16.19
C LYS A 351 -1.12 -15.82 -15.16
N LEU A 352 -0.25 -16.56 -14.49
CA LEU A 352 0.80 -16.02 -13.63
C LEU A 352 2.11 -15.91 -14.40
N ASN A 353 2.93 -14.94 -14.04
CA ASN A 353 4.31 -14.86 -14.47
C ASN A 353 5.23 -15.76 -13.62
N GLU A 354 6.51 -15.84 -13.96
CA GLU A 354 7.52 -16.65 -13.27
C GLU A 354 7.68 -16.30 -11.77
N ARG A 355 7.29 -15.09 -11.35
CA ARG A 355 7.35 -14.65 -9.95
C ARG A 355 6.10 -15.05 -9.15
N GLY A 356 5.11 -15.68 -9.80
CA GLY A 356 3.85 -16.06 -9.18
C GLY A 356 2.90 -14.87 -8.94
N THR A 357 3.08 -13.77 -9.66
CA THR A 357 2.14 -12.64 -9.71
C THR A 357 1.35 -12.67 -11.02
N LEU A 358 0.23 -11.93 -11.08
CA LEU A 358 -0.59 -11.90 -12.27
C LEU A 358 0.19 -11.33 -13.46
N ALA A 359 0.17 -12.04 -14.60
CA ALA A 359 0.84 -11.62 -15.81
C ALA A 359 0.04 -10.51 -16.50
N THR A 360 0.72 -9.42 -16.86
CA THR A 360 0.19 -8.30 -17.64
C THR A 360 1.19 -7.89 -18.70
N ASP A 361 0.74 -7.25 -19.75
CA ASP A 361 1.59 -6.50 -20.68
C ASP A 361 2.03 -5.14 -20.11
N ALA A 362 2.59 -4.29 -20.97
CA ALA A 362 3.08 -2.97 -20.57
C ALA A 362 1.93 -1.99 -20.27
N GLU A 363 0.79 -2.18 -20.89
CA GLU A 363 -0.44 -1.42 -20.75
C GLU A 363 -1.29 -1.87 -19.56
N GLY A 364 -0.89 -2.96 -18.90
CA GLY A 364 -1.56 -3.53 -17.72
C GLY A 364 -2.71 -4.46 -18.07
N GLU A 365 -2.92 -4.80 -19.34
CA GLU A 365 -3.88 -5.81 -19.74
C GLU A 365 -3.35 -7.20 -19.39
N THR A 366 -4.22 -8.04 -18.85
CA THR A 366 -3.88 -9.43 -18.51
C THR A 366 -3.89 -10.32 -19.76
N THR A 367 -3.68 -11.62 -19.59
CA THR A 367 -3.83 -12.60 -20.68
C THR A 367 -5.31 -12.80 -21.12
N MET A 368 -6.25 -12.09 -20.49
CA MET A 368 -7.68 -12.14 -20.80
C MET A 368 -8.12 -10.76 -21.29
N PRO A 369 -8.61 -10.63 -22.57
CA PRO A 369 -8.97 -9.34 -23.16
C PRO A 369 -9.97 -8.56 -22.30
N GLY A 370 -9.77 -7.24 -22.18
CA GLY A 370 -10.60 -6.34 -21.37
C GLY A 370 -10.43 -6.47 -19.87
N VAL A 371 -9.50 -7.32 -19.41
CA VAL A 371 -9.18 -7.51 -18.00
C VAL A 371 -7.82 -6.91 -17.70
N PHE A 372 -7.79 -5.87 -16.87
CA PHE A 372 -6.60 -5.12 -16.49
C PHE A 372 -6.22 -5.38 -15.02
N ALA A 373 -4.96 -5.17 -14.67
CA ALA A 373 -4.52 -5.36 -13.29
C ALA A 373 -3.37 -4.43 -12.92
N SER A 374 -3.33 -4.01 -11.65
CA SER A 374 -2.18 -3.32 -11.06
C SER A 374 -2.06 -3.49 -9.54
N GLY A 375 -1.02 -2.87 -8.99
CA GLY A 375 -0.68 -2.97 -7.58
C GLY A 375 -0.02 -4.30 -7.24
N ASP A 376 -0.07 -4.68 -5.97
CA ASP A 376 0.70 -5.81 -5.45
C ASP A 376 0.34 -7.17 -6.07
N VAL A 377 -0.83 -7.31 -6.69
CA VAL A 377 -1.21 -8.53 -7.42
C VAL A 377 -0.32 -8.76 -8.66
N VAL A 378 0.24 -7.69 -9.24
CA VAL A 378 1.13 -7.71 -10.41
C VAL A 378 2.59 -7.55 -10.02
N THR A 379 2.90 -6.60 -9.13
CA THR A 379 4.30 -6.21 -8.83
C THR A 379 4.89 -6.90 -7.61
N GLY A 380 4.08 -7.61 -6.82
CA GLY A 380 4.39 -7.92 -5.42
C GLY A 380 4.24 -6.70 -4.52
N ALA A 381 4.46 -6.87 -3.22
CA ALA A 381 4.24 -5.82 -2.23
C ALA A 381 5.11 -4.57 -2.48
N LYS A 382 4.44 -3.43 -2.66
CA LYS A 382 5.01 -2.09 -2.84
C LYS A 382 4.26 -1.05 -2.02
N THR A 383 4.49 0.23 -2.31
CA THR A 383 3.87 1.34 -1.58
C THR A 383 2.50 1.74 -2.16
N VAL A 384 1.71 2.47 -1.36
CA VAL A 384 0.43 3.03 -1.81
C VAL A 384 0.61 3.92 -3.04
N VAL A 385 1.63 4.79 -3.03
CA VAL A 385 1.89 5.71 -4.15
C VAL A 385 2.30 4.99 -5.43
N ASP A 386 3.00 3.85 -5.34
CA ASP A 386 3.32 3.02 -6.51
C ASP A 386 2.03 2.43 -7.12
N ALA A 387 1.12 1.96 -6.28
CA ALA A 387 -0.17 1.46 -6.74
C ALA A 387 -0.98 2.56 -7.44
N VAL A 388 -1.01 3.78 -6.88
CA VAL A 388 -1.66 4.95 -7.52
C VAL A 388 -1.02 5.25 -8.86
N HIS A 389 0.31 5.31 -8.92
CA HIS A 389 1.05 5.64 -10.14
C HIS A 389 0.67 4.72 -11.31
N VAL A 390 0.77 3.42 -11.11
CA VAL A 390 0.45 2.43 -12.16
C VAL A 390 -1.03 2.45 -12.50
N SER A 391 -1.91 2.55 -11.49
CA SER A 391 -3.37 2.59 -11.72
C SER A 391 -3.82 3.82 -12.51
N LYS A 392 -3.13 4.95 -12.40
CA LYS A 392 -3.43 6.13 -13.25
C LYS A 392 -3.23 5.83 -14.74
N MET A 393 -2.15 5.16 -15.10
CA MET A 393 -1.88 4.76 -16.49
C MET A 393 -2.93 3.76 -16.96
N ILE A 394 -3.20 2.74 -16.16
CA ILE A 394 -4.17 1.70 -16.51
C ILE A 394 -5.60 2.24 -16.63
N ALA A 395 -5.98 3.27 -15.86
CA ALA A 395 -7.28 3.91 -16.04
C ALA A 395 -7.46 4.53 -17.44
N GLU A 396 -6.39 5.07 -18.02
CA GLU A 396 -6.40 5.58 -19.40
C GLU A 396 -6.52 4.43 -20.42
N GLU A 397 -5.77 3.34 -20.21
CA GLU A 397 -5.83 2.16 -21.09
C GLU A 397 -7.21 1.49 -21.04
N MET A 398 -7.80 1.35 -19.86
CA MET A 398 -9.18 0.85 -19.71
C MET A 398 -10.20 1.75 -20.42
N ASP A 399 -10.02 3.07 -20.34
CA ASP A 399 -10.87 4.04 -21.04
C ASP A 399 -10.76 3.84 -22.56
N GLN A 400 -9.54 3.79 -23.09
CA GLN A 400 -9.27 3.56 -24.53
C GLN A 400 -9.88 2.23 -25.00
N TYR A 401 -9.65 1.15 -24.24
CA TYR A 401 -10.24 -0.16 -24.53
C TYR A 401 -11.76 -0.10 -24.62
N MET A 402 -12.42 0.46 -23.60
CA MET A 402 -13.89 0.54 -23.58
C MET A 402 -14.46 1.43 -24.68
N GLN A 403 -13.78 2.53 -25.05
CA GLN A 403 -14.20 3.38 -26.16
C GLN A 403 -14.04 2.68 -27.52
N ALA A 404 -12.94 1.93 -27.70
CA ALA A 404 -12.71 1.17 -28.93
C ALA A 404 -13.75 0.05 -29.14
N HIS A 405 -14.26 -0.55 -28.05
CA HIS A 405 -15.24 -1.65 -28.08
C HIS A 405 -16.66 -1.20 -27.70
N LYS A 406 -16.97 0.10 -27.87
CA LYS A 406 -18.24 0.69 -27.47
C LYS A 406 -19.44 0.05 -28.17
N ASP A 407 -19.30 -0.29 -29.46
CA ASP A 407 -20.37 -0.80 -30.32
C ASP A 407 -20.46 -2.34 -30.32
N ASP A 408 -19.56 -3.03 -29.62
CA ASP A 408 -19.57 -4.49 -29.48
C ASP A 408 -20.74 -4.91 -28.57
N VAL A 409 -21.90 -5.16 -29.15
CA VAL A 409 -23.16 -5.44 -28.42
C VAL A 409 -23.15 -6.84 -27.75
N ASN A 410 -22.17 -7.74 -28.05
CA ASN A 410 -22.10 -9.12 -27.58
C ASN A 410 -20.64 -9.61 -27.49
N ALA A 411 -19.75 -8.97 -26.76
CA ALA A 411 -18.45 -9.57 -26.43
C ALA A 411 -18.47 -10.14 -25.01
#